data_a73dc48d75fceb75e61e4fb72aba3539
#
_entry.id   a73dc48d75fceb75e61e4fb72aba3539
#
_cell.length_a   1.000
_cell.length_b   1.000
_cell.length_c   1.000
_cell.angle_alpha   90.00
_cell.angle_beta   90.00
_cell.angle_gamma   90.00
#
_symmetry.space_group_name_H-M   'P 1'
#
loop_
_entity.id
_entity.type
_entity.pdbx_description
1 polymer ?
#
loop_
_entity_poly.entity_id
_entity_poly.type
_entity_poly.pdbx_seq_one_letter_code
_entity_poly.pdbx_strand_id
1 'polypeptide(L)'
;MSPSSSFIRRPSCALLALEPVRAALEFAGHTVMREASMPKGDQHAVVVFPGLATNATVMRPLQSFCERLGYRCFDWGQGLNTGPKGEVDAWLDTLAQDVQARTADHAAPISLVGWSLGGIYAREVAKRLRPRVRQVITIGTPVAGAAKHTNVGLVYRLLNGSMPPDDPALLDRLHTAPPVPTTSIYSRSDGVVAWQACRDMKRGGRSESIEIEGSHCGMPWNPAVLKVLADRLAQPLHAWRPYASGRAHTQRPRASVAPC
;
A
#
# COMPACT_ATOMS: atom_id res chain seq x y z
N MET A 1 14.58 4.78 -21.42
CA MET A 1 14.22 3.48 -22.00
C MET A 1 13.28 2.78 -21.05
N SER A 2 11.98 2.72 -21.34
CA SER A 2 11.02 1.94 -20.58
C SER A 2 11.35 0.46 -20.72
N PRO A 3 11.35 -0.34 -19.63
CA PRO A 3 11.55 -1.78 -19.75
C PRO A 3 10.42 -2.33 -20.63
N SER A 4 10.78 -3.06 -21.67
CA SER A 4 9.86 -3.66 -22.61
C SER A 4 8.80 -4.48 -21.86
N SER A 5 7.53 -4.29 -22.20
CA SER A 5 6.35 -4.97 -21.64
C SER A 5 6.37 -6.51 -21.78
N SER A 6 7.40 -7.06 -22.39
CA SER A 6 7.57 -8.50 -22.67
C SER A 6 7.90 -9.37 -21.45
N PHE A 7 8.18 -8.79 -20.27
CA PHE A 7 8.56 -9.56 -19.06
C PHE A 7 7.46 -9.74 -18.02
N ILE A 8 6.29 -9.09 -18.17
CA ILE A 8 5.21 -9.22 -17.21
C ILE A 8 4.34 -10.42 -17.62
N ARG A 9 4.33 -11.47 -16.79
CA ARG A 9 3.50 -12.66 -16.99
C ARG A 9 2.28 -12.59 -16.08
N ARG A 10 1.10 -12.91 -16.62
CA ARG A 10 -0.12 -13.05 -15.82
C ARG A 10 0.07 -14.15 -14.76
N PRO A 11 -0.51 -13.98 -13.56
CA PRO A 11 -0.58 -15.05 -12.57
C PRO A 11 -1.27 -16.28 -13.14
N SER A 12 -0.90 -17.47 -12.65
CA SER A 12 -1.53 -18.72 -13.08
C SER A 12 -2.96 -18.82 -12.56
N CYS A 13 -3.83 -19.49 -13.32
CA CYS A 13 -5.21 -19.77 -12.88
C CYS A 13 -5.25 -20.60 -11.58
N ALA A 14 -4.24 -21.44 -11.34
CA ALA A 14 -4.15 -22.21 -10.10
C ALA A 14 -3.91 -21.29 -8.88
N LEU A 15 -3.03 -20.29 -8.98
CA LEU A 15 -2.84 -19.31 -7.91
C LEU A 15 -4.12 -18.50 -7.66
N LEU A 16 -4.82 -18.08 -8.72
CA LEU A 16 -6.09 -17.38 -8.60
C LEU A 16 -7.14 -18.22 -7.88
N ALA A 17 -7.29 -19.50 -8.26
CA ALA A 17 -8.25 -20.41 -7.62
C ALA A 17 -7.96 -20.66 -6.13
N LEU A 18 -6.70 -20.61 -5.73
CA LEU A 18 -6.28 -20.83 -4.35
C LEU A 18 -6.33 -19.55 -3.47
N GLU A 19 -6.59 -18.38 -4.05
CA GLU A 19 -6.63 -17.10 -3.31
C GLU A 19 -7.50 -17.14 -2.05
N PRO A 20 -8.78 -17.63 -2.10
CA PRO A 20 -9.64 -17.61 -0.91
C PRO A 20 -9.10 -18.50 0.24
N VAL A 21 -8.59 -19.68 -0.09
CA VAL A 21 -8.06 -20.61 0.92
C VAL A 21 -6.80 -20.05 1.58
N ARG A 22 -5.90 -19.49 0.79
CA ARG A 22 -4.67 -18.88 1.27
C ARG A 22 -4.96 -17.64 2.11
N ALA A 23 -5.90 -16.79 1.67
CA ALA A 23 -6.33 -15.63 2.43
C ALA A 23 -6.92 -16.01 3.80
N ALA A 24 -7.69 -17.10 3.88
CA ALA A 24 -8.22 -17.61 5.15
C ALA A 24 -7.09 -18.12 6.08
N LEU A 25 -6.08 -18.83 5.56
CA LEU A 25 -4.92 -19.28 6.35
C LEU A 25 -4.10 -18.09 6.85
N GLU A 26 -3.91 -17.06 6.02
CA GLU A 26 -3.21 -15.84 6.41
C GLU A 26 -3.98 -15.08 7.49
N PHE A 27 -5.32 -15.07 7.42
CA PHE A 27 -6.16 -14.49 8.48
C PHE A 27 -6.00 -15.26 9.81
N ALA A 28 -6.00 -16.58 9.78
CA ALA A 28 -5.72 -17.39 10.96
C ALA A 28 -4.32 -17.07 11.54
N GLY A 29 -3.32 -16.90 10.68
CA GLY A 29 -1.97 -16.44 11.08
C GLY A 29 -1.97 -15.06 11.74
N HIS A 30 -2.81 -14.14 11.25
CA HIS A 30 -2.99 -12.81 11.85
C HIS A 30 -3.51 -12.90 13.31
N THR A 31 -4.50 -13.76 13.57
CA THR A 31 -5.12 -13.85 14.89
C THR A 31 -4.17 -14.35 15.98
N VAL A 32 -3.12 -15.09 15.62
CA VAL A 32 -2.11 -15.61 16.55
C VAL A 32 -0.80 -14.81 16.55
N MET A 33 -0.73 -13.73 15.76
CA MET A 33 0.47 -12.92 15.63
C MET A 33 0.78 -12.16 16.92
N ARG A 34 2.06 -12.24 17.36
CA ARG A 34 2.53 -11.49 18.53
C ARG A 34 3.10 -10.13 18.13
N GLU A 35 2.54 -9.06 18.66
CA GLU A 35 2.90 -7.67 18.35
C GLU A 35 3.86 -7.04 19.37
N ALA A 36 4.14 -7.72 20.49
CA ALA A 36 4.91 -7.16 21.61
C ALA A 36 6.34 -6.71 21.25
N SER A 37 6.94 -7.35 20.24
CA SER A 37 8.29 -7.00 19.75
C SER A 37 8.30 -6.00 18.59
N MET A 38 7.14 -5.53 18.14
CA MET A 38 7.04 -4.59 17.02
C MET A 38 7.27 -3.16 17.48
N PRO A 39 7.85 -2.31 16.61
CA PRO A 39 8.03 -0.89 16.92
C PRO A 39 6.68 -0.22 17.18
N LYS A 40 6.65 0.64 18.20
CA LYS A 40 5.46 1.42 18.53
C LYS A 40 5.39 2.67 17.67
N GLY A 41 4.16 3.10 17.38
CA GLY A 41 3.86 4.30 16.60
C GLY A 41 4.06 5.59 17.41
N ASP A 42 4.16 6.68 16.68
CA ASP A 42 4.29 8.06 17.17
C ASP A 42 2.96 8.84 17.09
N GLN A 43 1.83 8.13 17.00
CA GLN A 43 0.46 8.65 16.88
C GLN A 43 0.17 9.45 15.60
N HIS A 44 1.05 9.45 14.60
CA HIS A 44 0.71 10.10 13.34
C HIS A 44 -0.46 9.39 12.62
N ALA A 45 -1.14 10.15 11.76
CA ALA A 45 -2.27 9.64 11.00
C ALA A 45 -1.84 8.69 9.89
N VAL A 46 -2.55 7.57 9.77
CA VAL A 46 -2.40 6.58 8.70
C VAL A 46 -3.73 6.46 7.97
N VAL A 47 -3.75 6.81 6.68
CA VAL A 47 -4.94 6.67 5.84
C VAL A 47 -4.84 5.40 5.02
N VAL A 48 -5.89 4.57 5.05
CA VAL A 48 -5.92 3.24 4.43
C VAL A 48 -6.88 3.20 3.26
N PHE A 49 -6.38 2.84 2.08
CA PHE A 49 -7.12 2.77 0.82
C PHE A 49 -7.40 1.31 0.44
N PRO A 50 -8.68 0.92 0.31
CA PRO A 50 -9.07 -0.45 -0.01
C PRO A 50 -8.84 -0.80 -1.49
N GLY A 51 -8.72 -2.10 -1.78
CA GLY A 51 -8.69 -2.62 -3.14
C GLY A 51 -10.05 -2.47 -3.86
N LEU A 52 -10.05 -2.73 -5.17
CA LEU A 52 -11.27 -2.74 -5.98
C LEU A 52 -12.30 -3.74 -5.42
N ALA A 53 -13.59 -3.38 -5.47
CA ALA A 53 -14.71 -4.16 -4.93
C ALA A 53 -14.66 -4.40 -3.41
N THR A 54 -13.86 -3.62 -2.66
CA THR A 54 -13.76 -3.72 -1.21
C THR A 54 -13.97 -2.37 -0.52
N ASN A 55 -14.03 -2.37 0.79
CA ASN A 55 -14.29 -1.19 1.61
C ASN A 55 -13.45 -1.20 2.91
N ALA A 56 -13.71 -0.26 3.80
CA ALA A 56 -13.05 -0.15 5.09
C ALA A 56 -13.20 -1.42 5.96
N THR A 57 -14.30 -2.16 5.84
CA THR A 57 -14.52 -3.40 6.62
C THR A 57 -13.48 -4.46 6.29
N VAL A 58 -13.14 -4.63 5.00
CA VAL A 58 -12.09 -5.57 4.58
C VAL A 58 -10.71 -5.12 5.07
N MET A 59 -10.48 -3.81 5.18
CA MET A 59 -9.21 -3.25 5.66
C MET A 59 -9.12 -3.19 7.20
N ARG A 60 -10.20 -3.50 7.92
CA ARG A 60 -10.25 -3.38 9.38
C ARG A 60 -9.16 -4.16 10.12
N PRO A 61 -8.76 -5.39 9.73
CA PRO A 61 -7.64 -6.08 10.38
C PRO A 61 -6.34 -5.28 10.33
N LEU A 62 -6.00 -4.68 9.17
CA LEU A 62 -4.83 -3.83 9.01
C LEU A 62 -4.95 -2.53 9.82
N GLN A 63 -6.10 -1.87 9.79
CA GLN A 63 -6.34 -0.65 10.56
C GLN A 63 -6.20 -0.92 12.06
N SER A 64 -6.88 -1.95 12.58
CA SER A 64 -6.81 -2.32 14.00
C SER A 64 -5.39 -2.69 14.43
N PHE A 65 -4.62 -3.35 13.54
CA PHE A 65 -3.21 -3.62 13.80
C PHE A 65 -2.42 -2.31 13.98
N CYS A 66 -2.57 -1.35 13.08
CA CYS A 66 -1.90 -0.04 13.20
C CYS A 66 -2.34 0.73 14.45
N GLU A 67 -3.64 0.69 14.79
CA GLU A 67 -4.18 1.31 16.01
C GLU A 67 -3.55 0.71 17.28
N ARG A 68 -3.39 -0.62 17.35
CA ARG A 68 -2.72 -1.31 18.48
C ARG A 68 -1.23 -0.98 18.57
N LEU A 69 -0.58 -0.63 17.47
CA LEU A 69 0.79 -0.12 17.49
C LEU A 69 0.89 1.35 17.93
N GLY A 70 -0.24 2.09 18.02
CA GLY A 70 -0.29 3.47 18.47
C GLY A 70 -0.36 4.50 17.34
N TYR A 71 -0.88 4.13 16.17
CA TYR A 71 -1.20 5.07 15.08
C TYR A 71 -2.65 5.49 15.12
N ARG A 72 -2.99 6.62 14.51
CA ARG A 72 -4.36 7.04 14.28
C ARG A 72 -4.79 6.66 12.87
N CYS A 73 -5.67 5.66 12.74
CA CYS A 73 -6.08 5.15 11.45
C CYS A 73 -7.36 5.78 10.94
N PHE A 74 -7.37 6.09 9.65
CA PHE A 74 -8.50 6.62 8.91
C PHE A 74 -8.76 5.72 7.70
N ASP A 75 -10.02 5.51 7.37
CA ASP A 75 -10.38 4.98 6.07
C ASP A 75 -10.33 6.07 4.98
N TRP A 76 -10.42 5.66 3.74
CA TRP A 76 -10.33 6.55 2.58
C TRP A 76 -11.58 7.42 2.35
N GLY A 77 -12.69 7.19 3.08
CA GLY A 77 -13.87 8.02 3.09
C GLY A 77 -14.89 7.81 1.99
N GLN A 78 -14.63 6.96 0.99
CA GLN A 78 -15.48 6.80 -0.19
C GLN A 78 -16.35 5.52 -0.18
N GLY A 79 -16.38 4.78 0.94
CA GLY A 79 -17.17 3.54 1.07
C GLY A 79 -16.64 2.40 0.20
N LEU A 80 -17.50 1.80 -0.64
CA LEU A 80 -17.12 0.71 -1.54
C LEU A 80 -16.29 1.24 -2.70
N ASN A 81 -15.10 0.65 -2.91
CA ASN A 81 -14.23 1.01 -4.03
C ASN A 81 -14.73 0.39 -5.33
N THR A 82 -15.44 1.16 -6.12
CA THR A 82 -15.91 0.77 -7.47
C THR A 82 -15.03 1.32 -8.59
N GLY A 83 -13.92 1.95 -8.27
CA GLY A 83 -13.09 2.70 -9.22
C GLY A 83 -13.42 4.19 -9.25
N PRO A 84 -12.63 5.00 -9.97
CA PRO A 84 -12.91 6.41 -10.17
C PRO A 84 -14.25 6.62 -10.87
N LYS A 85 -14.99 7.67 -10.46
CA LYS A 85 -16.25 8.07 -11.10
C LYS A 85 -16.04 9.35 -11.90
N GLY A 86 -16.41 9.33 -13.17
CA GLY A 86 -16.23 10.48 -14.07
C GLY A 86 -14.77 10.65 -14.51
N GLU A 87 -14.36 11.91 -14.60
CA GLU A 87 -12.99 12.26 -14.99
C GLU A 87 -12.01 11.93 -13.86
N VAL A 88 -10.94 11.20 -14.20
CA VAL A 88 -10.03 10.56 -13.19
C VAL A 88 -9.31 11.61 -12.35
N ASP A 89 -8.83 12.70 -12.95
CA ASP A 89 -8.08 13.72 -12.22
C ASP A 89 -8.97 14.51 -11.27
N ALA A 90 -10.14 14.94 -11.72
CA ALA A 90 -11.09 15.63 -10.86
C ALA A 90 -11.54 14.74 -9.68
N TRP A 91 -11.72 13.45 -9.93
CA TRP A 91 -12.03 12.49 -8.87
C TRP A 91 -10.87 12.33 -7.87
N LEU A 92 -9.62 12.24 -8.36
CA LEU A 92 -8.43 12.15 -7.50
C LEU A 92 -8.19 13.44 -6.71
N ASP A 93 -8.51 14.61 -7.27
CA ASP A 93 -8.42 15.90 -6.57
C ASP A 93 -9.43 15.97 -5.43
N THR A 94 -10.67 15.52 -5.66
CA THR A 94 -11.70 15.39 -4.61
C THR A 94 -11.26 14.42 -3.52
N LEU A 95 -10.74 13.25 -3.88
CA LEU A 95 -10.23 12.28 -2.92
C LEU A 95 -9.09 12.86 -2.06
N ALA A 96 -8.19 13.62 -2.66
CA ALA A 96 -7.11 14.28 -1.93
C ALA A 96 -7.65 15.34 -0.94
N GLN A 97 -8.65 16.13 -1.34
CA GLN A 97 -9.31 17.09 -0.46
C GLN A 97 -10.01 16.39 0.71
N ASP A 98 -10.71 15.28 0.48
CA ASP A 98 -11.36 14.49 1.52
C ASP A 98 -10.34 13.93 2.53
N VAL A 99 -9.22 13.39 2.06
CA VAL A 99 -8.12 12.92 2.91
C VAL A 99 -7.55 14.07 3.74
N GLN A 100 -7.34 15.23 3.14
CA GLN A 100 -6.86 16.43 3.83
C GLN A 100 -7.82 16.88 4.92
N ALA A 101 -9.12 16.95 4.62
CA ALA A 101 -10.15 17.34 5.58
C ALA A 101 -10.23 16.39 6.77
N ARG A 102 -10.22 15.06 6.52
CA ARG A 102 -10.27 14.02 7.57
C ARG A 102 -9.05 14.02 8.49
N THR A 103 -7.92 14.49 8.00
CA THR A 103 -6.66 14.53 8.76
C THR A 103 -6.27 15.95 9.18
N ALA A 104 -7.18 16.92 9.11
CA ALA A 104 -6.91 18.33 9.38
C ALA A 104 -6.40 18.58 10.80
N ASP A 105 -6.93 17.85 11.78
CA ASP A 105 -6.55 17.97 13.20
C ASP A 105 -5.16 17.38 13.52
N HIS A 106 -4.51 16.73 12.53
CA HIS A 106 -3.17 16.18 12.69
C HIS A 106 -2.13 17.11 12.10
N ALA A 107 -1.33 17.77 12.97
CA ALA A 107 -0.26 18.66 12.55
C ALA A 107 0.91 17.93 11.87
N ALA A 108 1.19 16.68 12.31
CA ALA A 108 2.26 15.86 11.73
C ALA A 108 1.91 15.35 10.33
N PRO A 109 2.91 15.18 9.43
CA PRO A 109 2.69 14.54 8.13
C PRO A 109 2.16 13.11 8.25
N ILE A 110 1.23 12.76 7.36
CA ILE A 110 0.47 11.49 7.36
C ILE A 110 1.17 10.40 6.55
N SER A 111 0.92 9.14 6.89
CA SER A 111 1.29 7.97 6.06
C SER A 111 0.08 7.49 5.27
N LEU A 112 0.29 7.12 4.01
CA LEU A 112 -0.74 6.55 3.15
C LEU A 112 -0.42 5.09 2.88
N VAL A 113 -1.40 4.21 3.14
CA VAL A 113 -1.28 2.76 2.93
C VAL A 113 -2.37 2.32 1.97
N GLY A 114 -2.00 1.71 0.85
CA GLY A 114 -2.99 1.27 -0.14
C GLY A 114 -2.80 -0.16 -0.59
N TRP A 115 -3.89 -0.92 -0.64
CA TRP A 115 -3.91 -2.28 -1.14
C TRP A 115 -4.48 -2.34 -2.56
N SER A 116 -3.81 -3.07 -3.46
CA SER A 116 -4.25 -3.27 -4.84
C SER A 116 -4.51 -1.91 -5.54
N LEU A 117 -5.70 -1.68 -6.10
CA LEU A 117 -6.09 -0.40 -6.70
C LEU A 117 -5.97 0.78 -5.72
N GLY A 118 -6.26 0.56 -4.44
CA GLY A 118 -6.09 1.58 -3.40
C GLY A 118 -4.66 2.10 -3.26
N GLY A 119 -3.66 1.31 -3.61
CA GLY A 119 -2.28 1.76 -3.64
C GLY A 119 -1.99 2.75 -4.78
N ILE A 120 -2.67 2.65 -5.92
CA ILE A 120 -2.64 3.67 -6.98
C ILE A 120 -3.17 5.00 -6.42
N TYR A 121 -4.31 4.96 -5.73
CA TYR A 121 -4.90 6.16 -5.12
C TYR A 121 -4.00 6.78 -4.06
N ALA A 122 -3.42 5.97 -3.18
CA ALA A 122 -2.46 6.44 -2.18
C ALA A 122 -1.27 7.18 -2.81
N ARG A 123 -0.74 6.67 -3.93
CA ARG A 123 0.34 7.33 -4.69
C ARG A 123 -0.11 8.64 -5.30
N GLU A 124 -1.28 8.69 -5.91
CA GLU A 124 -1.82 9.91 -6.54
C GLU A 124 -2.19 10.99 -5.52
N VAL A 125 -2.79 10.60 -4.39
CA VAL A 125 -3.05 11.50 -3.27
C VAL A 125 -1.74 12.07 -2.71
N ALA A 126 -0.67 11.25 -2.59
CA ALA A 126 0.63 11.73 -2.13
C ALA A 126 1.26 12.78 -3.05
N LYS A 127 1.03 12.70 -4.36
CA LYS A 127 1.49 13.72 -5.32
C LYS A 127 0.77 15.06 -5.13
N ARG A 128 -0.51 15.02 -4.74
CA ARG A 128 -1.39 16.19 -4.56
C ARG A 128 -1.20 16.86 -3.19
N LEU A 129 -0.97 16.07 -2.14
CA LEU A 129 -0.91 16.56 -0.76
C LEU A 129 0.50 16.87 -0.24
N ARG A 130 1.49 17.09 -1.11
CA ARG A 130 2.82 17.56 -0.65
C ARG A 130 2.69 18.93 0.06
N PRO A 131 3.37 19.13 1.17
CA PRO A 131 4.31 18.30 1.95
C PRO A 131 3.65 17.49 3.08
N ARG A 132 2.32 17.37 3.10
CA ARG A 132 1.53 16.72 4.15
C ARG A 132 1.77 15.20 4.27
N VAL A 133 2.39 14.56 3.25
CA VAL A 133 2.59 13.11 3.23
C VAL A 133 4.04 12.76 3.58
N ARG A 134 4.23 11.91 4.61
CA ARG A 134 5.56 11.44 5.02
C ARG A 134 6.04 10.24 4.23
N GLN A 135 5.15 9.34 3.84
CA GLN A 135 5.46 8.14 3.07
C GLN A 135 4.22 7.51 2.45
N VAL A 136 4.45 6.66 1.45
CA VAL A 136 3.45 5.78 0.84
C VAL A 136 3.89 4.34 0.96
N ILE A 137 2.98 3.45 1.37
CA ILE A 137 3.19 2.00 1.39
C ILE A 137 2.11 1.36 0.52
N THR A 138 2.52 0.64 -0.51
CA THR A 138 1.60 -0.07 -1.40
C THR A 138 1.71 -1.58 -1.21
N ILE A 139 0.60 -2.28 -1.27
CA ILE A 139 0.47 -3.70 -0.99
C ILE A 139 -0.20 -4.36 -2.20
N GLY A 140 0.51 -5.24 -2.92
CA GLY A 140 -0.02 -5.91 -4.11
C GLY A 140 -0.53 -4.95 -5.21
N THR A 141 0.09 -3.77 -5.34
CA THR A 141 -0.37 -2.69 -6.23
C THR A 141 0.41 -2.70 -7.54
N PRO A 142 -0.24 -2.71 -8.71
CA PRO A 142 0.44 -2.64 -10.00
C PRO A 142 0.94 -1.21 -10.27
N VAL A 143 2.17 -0.91 -9.88
CA VAL A 143 2.83 0.40 -10.03
C VAL A 143 3.66 0.53 -11.30
N ALA A 144 3.94 -0.58 -11.99
CA ALA A 144 4.70 -0.62 -13.23
C ALA A 144 3.99 -1.53 -14.24
N GLY A 145 3.65 -1.00 -15.41
CA GLY A 145 3.09 -1.81 -16.50
C GLY A 145 1.56 -2.02 -16.43
N ALA A 146 1.00 -2.10 -17.59
CA ALA A 146 -0.40 -1.96 -17.92
C ALA A 146 -1.36 -2.92 -17.22
N ALA A 147 -2.60 -2.46 -17.06
CA ALA A 147 -3.80 -3.23 -16.78
C ALA A 147 -3.95 -4.53 -17.63
N LYS A 148 -3.30 -4.59 -18.79
CA LYS A 148 -3.29 -5.75 -19.72
C LYS A 148 -2.72 -7.05 -19.14
N HIS A 149 -1.88 -6.95 -18.10
CA HIS A 149 -1.18 -8.10 -17.49
C HIS A 149 -1.71 -8.50 -16.11
N THR A 150 -2.86 -7.94 -15.69
CA THR A 150 -3.48 -8.25 -14.41
C THR A 150 -4.90 -8.78 -14.64
N ASN A 151 -5.40 -9.61 -13.73
CA ASN A 151 -6.80 -10.02 -13.74
C ASN A 151 -7.73 -8.89 -13.25
N VAL A 152 -7.17 -7.78 -12.78
CA VAL A 152 -7.90 -6.59 -12.28
C VAL A 152 -8.74 -5.95 -13.38
N GLY A 153 -8.29 -5.94 -14.63
CA GLY A 153 -9.07 -5.40 -15.75
C GLY A 153 -10.42 -6.10 -15.96
N LEU A 154 -10.49 -7.40 -15.70
CA LEU A 154 -11.75 -8.15 -15.76
C LEU A 154 -12.70 -7.72 -14.64
N VAL A 155 -12.20 -7.60 -13.41
CA VAL A 155 -13.00 -7.18 -12.25
C VAL A 155 -13.48 -5.73 -12.43
N TYR A 156 -12.61 -4.84 -12.91
CA TYR A 156 -12.98 -3.46 -13.21
C TYR A 156 -14.11 -3.39 -14.25
N ARG A 157 -14.01 -4.19 -15.34
CA ARG A 157 -15.05 -4.25 -16.36
C ARG A 157 -16.38 -4.79 -15.84
N LEU A 158 -16.34 -5.79 -14.97
CA LEU A 158 -17.56 -6.35 -14.35
C LEU A 158 -18.27 -5.32 -13.46
N LEU A 159 -17.53 -4.45 -12.78
CA LEU A 159 -18.09 -3.44 -11.87
C LEU A 159 -18.54 -2.18 -12.61
N ASN A 160 -17.84 -1.78 -13.67
CA ASN A 160 -18.03 -0.49 -14.33
C ASN A 160 -18.57 -0.60 -15.75
N GLY A 161 -18.81 -1.82 -16.26
CA GLY A 161 -19.32 -2.05 -17.62
C GLY A 161 -18.34 -1.72 -18.75
N SER A 162 -17.16 -1.17 -18.43
CA SER A 162 -16.13 -0.75 -19.39
C SER A 162 -14.73 -1.14 -18.92
N MET A 163 -13.77 -1.17 -19.83
CA MET A 163 -12.36 -1.33 -19.47
C MET A 163 -11.81 -0.02 -18.84
N PRO A 164 -10.78 -0.13 -17.99
CA PRO A 164 -10.07 1.07 -17.53
C PRO A 164 -9.60 1.92 -18.71
N PRO A 165 -9.52 3.25 -18.58
CA PRO A 165 -9.03 4.12 -19.64
C PRO A 165 -7.67 3.64 -20.16
N ASP A 166 -7.54 3.42 -21.47
CA ASP A 166 -6.28 3.10 -22.15
C ASP A 166 -5.63 4.42 -22.64
N ASP A 167 -5.39 5.33 -21.68
CA ASP A 167 -4.70 6.59 -21.92
C ASP A 167 -3.21 6.42 -21.54
N PRO A 168 -2.30 6.43 -22.53
CA PRO A 168 -0.87 6.26 -22.28
C PRO A 168 -0.29 7.36 -21.37
N ALA A 169 -0.77 8.59 -21.45
CA ALA A 169 -0.29 9.70 -20.63
C ALA A 169 -0.71 9.52 -19.17
N LEU A 170 -1.96 9.13 -18.94
CA LEU A 170 -2.45 8.76 -17.61
C LEU A 170 -1.63 7.58 -17.03
N LEU A 171 -1.42 6.54 -17.80
CA LEU A 171 -0.64 5.38 -17.36
C LEU A 171 0.80 5.76 -16.98
N ASP A 172 1.48 6.57 -17.79
CA ASP A 172 2.85 7.02 -17.52
C ASP A 172 2.92 7.87 -16.24
N ARG A 173 1.93 8.71 -16.02
CA ARG A 173 1.78 9.49 -14.79
C ARG A 173 1.53 8.59 -13.56
N LEU A 174 0.65 7.60 -13.66
CA LEU A 174 0.38 6.65 -12.57
C LEU A 174 1.61 5.80 -12.21
N HIS A 175 2.47 5.51 -13.19
CA HIS A 175 3.75 4.83 -12.98
C HIS A 175 4.81 5.71 -12.30
N THR A 176 4.67 7.02 -12.36
CA THR A 176 5.62 7.93 -11.72
C THR A 176 5.51 7.83 -10.20
N ALA A 177 6.64 7.56 -9.53
CA ALA A 177 6.68 7.48 -8.07
C ALA A 177 6.32 8.83 -7.43
N PRO A 178 5.59 8.84 -6.31
CA PRO A 178 5.39 10.06 -5.55
C PRO A 178 6.73 10.56 -4.97
N PRO A 179 6.85 11.86 -4.72
CA PRO A 179 8.11 12.47 -4.27
C PRO A 179 8.38 12.33 -2.77
N VAL A 180 7.90 11.25 -2.18
CA VAL A 180 8.06 10.88 -0.76
C VAL A 180 8.59 9.45 -0.67
N PRO A 181 9.13 9.01 0.48
CA PRO A 181 9.51 7.62 0.69
C PRO A 181 8.39 6.67 0.29
N THR A 182 8.71 5.67 -0.53
CA THR A 182 7.72 4.73 -1.05
C THR A 182 8.20 3.30 -0.87
N THR A 183 7.36 2.47 -0.26
CA THR A 183 7.58 1.03 -0.11
C THR A 183 6.51 0.27 -0.87
N SER A 184 6.93 -0.59 -1.81
CA SER A 184 6.04 -1.49 -2.57
C SER A 184 6.20 -2.91 -2.05
N ILE A 185 5.15 -3.46 -1.41
CA ILE A 185 5.14 -4.84 -0.91
C ILE A 185 4.45 -5.71 -1.96
N TYR A 186 5.09 -6.81 -2.35
CA TYR A 186 4.57 -7.71 -3.37
C TYR A 186 4.84 -9.18 -3.04
N SER A 187 4.11 -10.09 -3.70
CA SER A 187 4.31 -11.54 -3.60
C SER A 187 4.41 -12.16 -4.99
N ARG A 188 5.35 -13.09 -5.18
CA ARG A 188 5.43 -13.88 -6.42
C ARG A 188 4.29 -14.87 -6.54
N SER A 189 3.66 -15.21 -5.45
CA SER A 189 2.51 -16.10 -5.40
C SER A 189 1.15 -15.37 -5.35
N ASP A 190 1.13 -14.06 -5.65
CA ASP A 190 -0.09 -13.30 -5.91
C ASP A 190 -0.82 -13.87 -7.13
N GLY A 191 -2.08 -14.31 -6.94
CA GLY A 191 -2.90 -14.92 -7.99
C GLY A 191 -3.71 -13.92 -8.81
N VAL A 192 -3.72 -12.62 -8.42
CA VAL A 192 -4.53 -11.58 -9.05
C VAL A 192 -3.68 -10.60 -9.85
N VAL A 193 -2.61 -10.07 -9.25
CA VAL A 193 -1.73 -9.08 -9.84
C VAL A 193 -0.36 -9.69 -10.14
N ALA A 194 0.13 -9.48 -11.36
CA ALA A 194 1.47 -9.88 -11.72
C ALA A 194 2.51 -9.19 -10.83
N TRP A 195 3.29 -9.95 -10.09
CA TRP A 195 4.25 -9.41 -9.11
C TRP A 195 5.27 -8.45 -9.74
N GLN A 196 5.63 -8.68 -11.02
CA GLN A 196 6.53 -7.79 -11.75
C GLN A 196 5.96 -6.37 -11.87
N ALA A 197 4.64 -6.26 -12.01
CA ALA A 197 3.94 -4.97 -12.06
C ALA A 197 3.89 -4.27 -10.71
N CYS A 198 4.04 -4.98 -9.59
CA CYS A 198 4.02 -4.40 -8.26
C CYS A 198 5.36 -3.78 -7.83
N ARG A 199 6.43 -3.96 -8.63
CA ARG A 199 7.76 -3.46 -8.28
C ARG A 199 7.97 -2.05 -8.80
N ASP A 200 8.41 -1.16 -7.93
CA ASP A 200 8.92 0.14 -8.37
C ASP A 200 10.33 -0.05 -8.96
N MET A 201 10.41 0.06 -10.30
CA MET A 201 11.64 -0.19 -11.04
C MET A 201 12.57 1.03 -11.14
N LYS A 202 12.11 2.21 -10.72
CA LYS A 202 12.96 3.41 -10.75
C LYS A 202 13.96 3.37 -9.60
N ARG A 203 15.21 3.03 -9.95
CA ARG A 203 16.35 3.15 -9.06
C ARG A 203 16.72 4.63 -8.93
N GLY A 204 16.57 5.14 -7.74
CA GLY A 204 16.92 6.53 -7.41
C GLY A 204 15.90 7.13 -6.45
N GLY A 205 16.37 7.68 -5.36
CA GLY A 205 15.50 8.24 -4.33
C GLY A 205 15.18 7.27 -3.19
N ARG A 206 14.13 7.58 -2.43
CA ARG A 206 13.70 6.82 -1.24
C ARG A 206 12.59 5.83 -1.61
N SER A 207 12.86 4.90 -2.55
CA SER A 207 11.91 3.87 -2.97
C SER A 207 12.50 2.48 -2.83
N GLU A 208 11.67 1.52 -2.40
CA GLU A 208 12.03 0.11 -2.28
C GLU A 208 10.89 -0.81 -2.68
N SER A 209 11.23 -2.05 -3.02
CA SER A 209 10.28 -3.12 -3.30
C SER A 209 10.63 -4.33 -2.43
N ILE A 210 9.68 -4.77 -1.60
CA ILE A 210 9.86 -5.83 -0.61
C ILE A 210 9.02 -7.03 -1.02
N GLU A 211 9.69 -8.17 -1.19
CA GLU A 211 9.05 -9.44 -1.48
C GLU A 211 8.60 -10.12 -0.18
N ILE A 212 7.36 -10.60 -0.17
CA ILE A 212 6.81 -11.45 0.90
C ILE A 212 6.12 -12.67 0.28
N GLU A 213 5.88 -13.69 1.07
CA GLU A 213 5.00 -14.78 0.68
C GLU A 213 3.57 -14.48 1.10
N GLY A 214 2.62 -14.53 0.16
CA GLY A 214 1.22 -14.28 0.45
C GLY A 214 0.32 -14.31 -0.76
N SER A 215 -0.98 -14.51 -0.51
CA SER A 215 -2.05 -14.35 -1.50
C SER A 215 -2.38 -12.88 -1.69
N HIS A 216 -2.94 -12.50 -2.84
CA HIS A 216 -3.39 -11.13 -3.07
C HIS A 216 -4.48 -10.70 -2.08
N CYS A 217 -5.50 -11.56 -1.95
CA CYS A 217 -6.66 -11.28 -1.11
C CYS A 217 -6.31 -11.24 0.39
N GLY A 218 -5.31 -12.01 0.82
CA GLY A 218 -4.88 -12.09 2.22
C GLY A 218 -3.86 -11.03 2.65
N MET A 219 -3.23 -10.33 1.71
CA MET A 219 -2.19 -9.33 2.02
C MET A 219 -2.59 -8.31 3.10
N PRO A 220 -3.84 -7.79 3.17
CA PRO A 220 -4.21 -6.81 4.19
C PRO A 220 -4.07 -7.32 5.64
N TRP A 221 -4.04 -8.62 5.85
CA TRP A 221 -3.87 -9.24 7.17
C TRP A 221 -2.73 -10.26 7.24
N ASN A 222 -1.95 -10.41 6.18
CA ASN A 222 -0.82 -11.31 6.16
C ASN A 222 0.25 -10.89 7.20
N PRO A 223 0.67 -11.80 8.11
CA PRO A 223 1.64 -11.46 9.16
C PRO A 223 2.98 -10.92 8.64
N ALA A 224 3.43 -11.35 7.46
CA ALA A 224 4.67 -10.86 6.86
C ALA A 224 4.49 -9.41 6.36
N VAL A 225 3.35 -9.10 5.74
CA VAL A 225 3.00 -7.72 5.34
C VAL A 225 2.93 -6.81 6.55
N LEU A 226 2.24 -7.23 7.61
CA LEU A 226 2.06 -6.43 8.83
C LEU A 226 3.39 -6.16 9.55
N LYS A 227 4.33 -7.10 9.54
CA LYS A 227 5.70 -6.88 10.06
C LYS A 227 6.44 -5.81 9.27
N VAL A 228 6.40 -5.88 7.94
CA VAL A 228 6.98 -4.84 7.08
C VAL A 228 6.31 -3.50 7.34
N LEU A 229 4.98 -3.48 7.40
CA LEU A 229 4.20 -2.27 7.66
C LEU A 229 4.59 -1.61 9.00
N ALA A 230 4.72 -2.39 10.08
CA ALA A 230 5.14 -1.88 11.39
C ALA A 230 6.53 -1.22 11.34
N ASP A 231 7.49 -1.86 10.68
CA ASP A 231 8.84 -1.31 10.50
C ASP A 231 8.83 -0.03 9.68
N ARG A 232 8.09 -0.02 8.56
CA ARG A 232 8.04 1.15 7.67
C ARG A 232 7.34 2.34 8.32
N LEU A 233 6.21 2.13 8.98
CA LEU A 233 5.50 3.20 9.67
C LEU A 233 6.32 3.81 10.80
N ALA A 234 7.16 3.04 11.47
CA ALA A 234 8.02 3.52 12.55
C ALA A 234 9.27 4.27 12.09
N GLN A 235 9.52 4.39 10.77
CA GLN A 235 10.67 5.15 10.27
C GLN A 235 10.58 6.63 10.68
N PRO A 236 11.65 7.23 11.21
CA PRO A 236 11.67 8.65 11.49
C PRO A 236 11.46 9.47 10.22
N LEU A 237 10.76 10.61 10.32
CA LEU A 237 10.33 11.44 9.20
C LEU A 237 11.45 11.79 8.20
N HIS A 238 12.66 12.03 8.70
CA HIS A 238 13.80 12.48 7.87
C HIS A 238 14.94 11.47 7.80
N ALA A 239 14.76 10.27 8.34
CA ALA A 239 15.80 9.23 8.43
C ALA A 239 15.36 7.91 7.78
N TRP A 240 14.71 8.02 6.61
CA TRP A 240 14.31 6.83 5.87
C TRP A 240 15.52 5.95 5.52
N ARG A 241 15.38 4.64 5.76
CA ARG A 241 16.39 3.61 5.41
C ARG A 241 15.67 2.44 4.74
N PRO A 242 16.31 1.74 3.79
CA PRO A 242 15.76 0.52 3.23
C PRO A 242 15.43 -0.52 4.29
N TYR A 243 14.42 -1.33 4.05
CA TYR A 243 14.03 -2.45 4.89
C TYR A 243 15.14 -3.50 4.92
N ALA A 244 15.64 -3.81 6.12
CA ALA A 244 16.63 -4.86 6.32
C ALA A 244 15.90 -6.13 6.80
N SER A 245 15.61 -7.05 5.89
CA SER A 245 15.12 -8.38 6.28
C SER A 245 16.14 -9.04 7.22
N GLY A 246 15.75 -9.25 8.47
CA GLY A 246 16.56 -10.02 9.45
C GLY A 246 17.29 -9.22 10.53
N ARG A 247 17.12 -7.89 10.62
CA ARG A 247 17.61 -7.15 11.80
C ARG A 247 16.49 -6.96 12.82
N ALA A 248 16.56 -7.70 13.95
CA ALA A 248 15.85 -7.34 15.16
C ALA A 248 16.23 -5.88 15.52
N HIS A 249 15.23 -5.02 15.70
CA HIS A 249 15.46 -3.67 16.22
C HIS A 249 15.98 -3.78 17.66
N THR A 250 17.29 -3.83 17.84
CA THR A 250 17.89 -3.56 19.13
C THR A 250 17.72 -2.05 19.38
N GLN A 251 16.78 -1.71 20.25
CA GLN A 251 16.69 -0.36 20.80
C GLN A 251 18.07 -0.01 21.41
N ARG A 252 18.77 0.94 20.81
CA ARG A 252 19.89 1.58 21.49
C ARG A 252 19.33 2.28 22.75
N PRO A 253 19.87 1.98 23.95
CA PRO A 253 19.47 2.72 25.14
C PRO A 253 19.76 4.22 24.89
N ARG A 254 18.82 5.06 25.26
CA ARG A 254 19.05 6.51 25.35
C ARG A 254 20.23 6.72 26.28
N ALA A 255 21.30 7.33 25.79
CA ALA A 255 22.37 7.80 26.63
C ALA A 255 21.77 8.75 27.69
N SER A 256 21.85 8.39 28.94
CA SER A 256 21.52 9.27 30.04
C SER A 256 22.50 10.42 30.01
N VAL A 257 22.03 11.64 29.74
CA VAL A 257 22.79 12.86 29.99
C VAL A 257 22.82 13.01 31.50
N ALA A 258 24.01 12.84 32.09
CA ALA A 258 24.24 13.16 33.48
C ALA A 258 24.16 14.68 33.63
N PRO A 259 23.53 15.20 34.70
CA PRO A 259 23.59 16.61 34.99
C PRO A 259 24.97 16.97 35.58
N CYS A 260 25.54 18.05 35.08
CA CYS A 260 26.57 18.77 35.77
C CYS A 260 26.00 19.61 36.89
#